data_05e1ebcc1bcff8cd5eea25f479ad1f6d
#
_entry.id   05e1ebcc1bcff8cd5eea25f479ad1f6d
#
_cell.length_a   1.000
_cell.length_b   1.000
_cell.length_c   1.000
_cell.angle_alpha   90.00
_cell.angle_beta   90.00
_cell.angle_gamma   90.00
#
_symmetry.space_group_name_H-M   'P 1'
#
loop_
_entity.id
_entity.type
_entity.pdbx_description
1 polymer ?
#
loop_
_entity_poly.entity_id
_entity_poly.type
_entity_poly.pdbx_seq_one_letter_code
_entity_poly.pdbx_strand_id
1 'polypeptide(L)'
;MVTFRRSFRGHGRVRMNHNDSRINEGSVVVITAAEFKAVGSNPHHRFMGDADVWVSNIAPHGPPSDPNNGVEWILHVDFSSDLNILIDITLLDSPVVFDQ
;
A
#
# COMPACT_ATOMS: atom_id res chain seq x y z
N MET A 1 13.50 -7.37 5.60
CA MET A 1 12.55 -6.29 5.23
C MET A 1 12.52 -6.15 3.71
N VAL A 2 11.35 -6.06 3.14
CA VAL A 2 11.17 -5.92 1.68
C VAL A 2 10.07 -4.90 1.41
N THR A 3 10.25 -4.12 0.35
CA THR A 3 9.23 -3.17 -0.12
C THR A 3 8.80 -3.55 -1.53
N PHE A 4 7.49 -3.68 -1.72
CA PHE A 4 6.87 -3.88 -3.02
C PHE A 4 6.32 -2.55 -3.49
N ARG A 5 6.65 -2.15 -4.69
CA ARG A 5 6.20 -0.87 -5.25
C ARG A 5 5.22 -1.13 -6.38
N ARG A 6 4.09 -0.45 -6.34
CA ARG A 6 3.03 -0.53 -7.34
C ARG A 6 2.60 0.87 -7.74
N SER A 7 2.14 1.01 -8.97
CA SER A 7 1.46 2.21 -9.42
C SER A 7 -0.02 1.94 -9.63
N PHE A 8 -0.82 2.98 -9.45
CA PHE A 8 -2.26 2.94 -9.64
C PHE A 8 -2.69 4.27 -10.28
N ARG A 9 -3.63 4.19 -11.22
CA ARG A 9 -4.24 5.39 -11.79
C ARG A 9 -5.75 5.34 -11.54
N GLY A 10 -6.27 6.33 -10.84
CA GLY A 10 -7.68 6.40 -10.51
C GLY A 10 -7.96 7.48 -9.46
N HIS A 11 -9.17 7.45 -8.92
CA HIS A 11 -9.62 8.35 -7.86
C HIS A 11 -10.70 7.67 -7.00
N GLY A 12 -11.06 8.32 -5.90
CA GLY A 12 -12.10 7.84 -5.00
C GLY A 12 -11.56 6.83 -3.99
N ARG A 13 -12.44 5.99 -3.48
CA ARG A 13 -12.16 4.96 -2.49
C ARG A 13 -12.00 3.62 -3.21
N VAL A 14 -10.83 3.03 -3.14
CA VAL A 14 -10.51 1.81 -3.88
C VAL A 14 -10.00 0.73 -2.93
N ARG A 15 -10.63 -0.44 -2.97
CA ARG A 15 -10.15 -1.61 -2.25
C ARG A 15 -9.05 -2.28 -3.07
N MET A 16 -7.90 -2.51 -2.46
CA MET A 16 -6.73 -3.07 -3.12
C MET A 16 -6.21 -4.29 -2.37
N ASN A 17 -5.48 -5.14 -3.08
CA ASN A 17 -4.85 -6.32 -2.51
C ASN A 17 -3.52 -6.60 -3.20
N HIS A 18 -2.55 -7.08 -2.44
CA HIS A 18 -1.27 -7.57 -2.94
C HIS A 18 -0.99 -8.93 -2.32
N ASN A 19 -0.91 -9.96 -3.17
CA ASN A 19 -0.60 -11.32 -2.73
C ASN A 19 0.89 -11.58 -2.79
N ASP A 20 1.43 -12.09 -1.69
CA ASP A 20 2.84 -12.50 -1.62
C ASP A 20 2.99 -13.54 -0.52
N SER A 21 3.72 -14.63 -0.81
CA SER A 21 3.88 -15.74 0.11
C SER A 21 4.61 -15.37 1.41
N ARG A 22 5.34 -14.26 1.42
CA ARG A 22 6.08 -13.79 2.59
C ARG A 22 5.19 -13.06 3.61
N ILE A 23 3.98 -12.67 3.21
CA ILE A 23 3.03 -11.99 4.08
C ILE A 23 2.04 -13.02 4.64
N ASN A 24 1.73 -12.91 5.92
CA ASN A 24 0.71 -13.74 6.58
C ASN A 24 -0.11 -12.90 7.55
N GLU A 25 -1.12 -13.49 8.17
CA GLU A 25 -2.03 -12.74 9.04
C GLU A 25 -1.36 -12.15 10.28
N GLY A 26 -0.17 -12.64 10.66
CA GLY A 26 0.62 -12.09 11.77
C GLY A 26 1.64 -11.04 11.36
N SER A 27 1.76 -10.74 10.07
CA SER A 27 2.76 -9.80 9.56
C SER A 27 2.43 -8.36 9.94
N VAL A 28 3.48 -7.55 10.10
CA VAL A 28 3.35 -6.09 10.23
C VAL A 28 3.69 -5.48 8.88
N VAL A 29 2.74 -4.76 8.31
CA VAL A 29 2.87 -4.18 6.98
C VAL A 29 2.58 -2.69 7.07
N VAL A 30 3.47 -1.88 6.50
CA VAL A 30 3.32 -0.44 6.36
C VAL A 30 3.08 -0.13 4.89
N ILE A 31 2.05 0.66 4.61
CA ILE A 31 1.72 1.05 3.23
C ILE A 31 1.70 2.57 3.17
N THR A 32 2.44 3.12 2.20
CA THR A 32 2.44 4.54 1.90
C THR A 32 1.93 4.79 0.50
N ALA A 33 1.32 5.94 0.28
CA ALA A 33 0.78 6.33 -1.01
C ALA A 33 1.00 7.81 -1.26
N ALA A 34 1.34 8.16 -2.49
CA ALA A 34 1.54 9.53 -2.91
C ALA A 34 1.36 9.66 -4.42
N GLU A 35 1.00 10.85 -4.88
CA GLU A 35 1.07 11.15 -6.32
C GLU A 35 2.51 11.07 -6.80
N PHE A 36 2.68 10.66 -8.05
CA PHE A 36 4.00 10.60 -8.67
C PHE A 36 3.96 10.99 -10.14
N LYS A 37 5.11 11.36 -10.64
CA LYS A 37 5.34 11.65 -12.06
C LYS A 37 6.80 11.39 -12.40
N ALA A 38 7.09 11.23 -13.67
CA ALA A 38 8.47 11.20 -14.15
C ALA A 38 9.07 12.60 -14.12
N VAL A 39 10.27 12.73 -13.59
CA VAL A 39 11.05 13.98 -13.60
C VAL A 39 12.49 13.62 -13.98
N GLY A 40 12.93 14.09 -15.15
CA GLY A 40 14.24 13.74 -15.66
C GLY A 40 14.39 12.23 -15.81
N SER A 41 15.45 11.67 -15.21
CA SER A 41 15.70 10.23 -15.20
C SER A 41 15.00 9.50 -14.05
N ASN A 42 14.27 10.21 -13.17
CA ASN A 42 13.52 9.60 -12.08
C ASN A 42 12.08 9.32 -12.54
N PRO A 43 11.69 8.05 -12.78
CA PRO A 43 10.34 7.72 -13.20
C PRO A 43 9.31 7.81 -12.08
N HIS A 44 9.75 7.84 -10.81
CA HIS A 44 8.89 7.75 -9.64
C HIS A 44 9.11 8.92 -8.68
N HIS A 45 9.08 10.14 -9.22
CA HIS A 45 9.16 11.34 -8.39
C HIS A 45 7.84 11.55 -7.66
N ARG A 46 7.84 11.38 -6.34
CA ARG A 46 6.67 11.62 -5.50
C ARG A 46 6.56 13.10 -5.16
N PHE A 47 5.35 13.61 -5.14
CA PHE A 47 5.10 15.01 -4.81
C PHE A 47 3.77 15.17 -4.08
N MET A 48 3.64 16.27 -3.35
CA MET A 48 2.39 16.66 -2.71
C MET A 48 1.61 17.54 -3.66
N GLY A 49 0.51 16.99 -4.22
CA GLY A 49 -0.43 17.74 -5.05
C GLY A 49 -1.57 18.33 -4.23
N ASP A 50 -2.66 18.68 -4.91
CA ASP A 50 -3.84 19.27 -4.26
C ASP A 50 -4.78 18.24 -3.65
N ALA A 51 -4.70 16.99 -4.08
CA ALA A 51 -5.56 15.93 -3.57
C ALA A 51 -5.03 15.38 -2.25
N ASP A 52 -5.96 15.07 -1.34
CA ASP A 52 -5.64 14.26 -0.16
C ASP A 52 -5.57 12.79 -0.58
N VAL A 53 -4.44 12.15 -0.31
CA VAL A 53 -4.20 10.74 -0.62
C VAL A 53 -3.76 10.03 0.65
N TRP A 54 -4.47 8.95 1.01
CA TRP A 54 -4.11 8.17 2.20
C TRP A 54 -4.53 6.72 2.07
N VAL A 55 -4.03 5.91 2.99
CA VAL A 55 -4.32 4.48 3.09
C VAL A 55 -4.96 4.19 4.43
N SER A 56 -5.98 3.34 4.43
CA SER A 56 -6.64 2.87 5.65
C SER A 56 -6.87 1.37 5.60
N ASN A 57 -7.28 0.80 6.74
CA ASN A 57 -7.74 -0.59 6.83
C ASN A 57 -6.71 -1.59 6.31
N ILE A 58 -5.45 -1.41 6.68
CA ILE A 58 -4.37 -2.32 6.28
C ILE A 58 -4.55 -3.64 7.00
N ALA A 59 -4.83 -4.72 6.25
CA ALA A 59 -5.16 -6.01 6.82
C ALA A 59 -4.35 -7.13 6.14
N PRO A 60 -3.23 -7.55 6.74
CA PRO A 60 -2.52 -8.75 6.31
C PRO A 60 -3.41 -9.98 6.44
N HIS A 61 -3.29 -10.92 5.52
CA HIS A 61 -4.09 -12.13 5.50
C HIS A 61 -3.26 -13.36 5.12
N GLY A 62 -3.77 -14.52 5.47
CA GLY A 62 -3.16 -15.80 5.16
C GLY A 62 -3.83 -16.94 5.93
N PRO A 63 -3.39 -18.19 5.69
CA PRO A 63 -3.91 -19.34 6.42
C PRO A 63 -3.76 -19.17 7.95
N PRO A 64 -4.73 -19.69 8.75
CA PRO A 64 -5.88 -20.48 8.30
C PRO A 64 -7.11 -19.66 7.89
N SER A 65 -7.14 -18.35 8.17
CA SER A 65 -8.34 -17.53 7.94
C SER A 65 -8.60 -17.22 6.47
N ASP A 66 -7.53 -17.16 5.68
CA ASP A 66 -7.60 -16.91 4.25
C ASP A 66 -6.65 -17.87 3.53
N PRO A 67 -7.07 -18.52 2.42
CA PRO A 67 -6.19 -19.44 1.70
C PRO A 67 -5.00 -18.75 1.03
N ASN A 68 -5.09 -17.44 0.79
CA ASN A 68 -4.06 -16.68 0.11
C ASN A 68 -3.28 -15.79 1.08
N ASN A 69 -1.97 -15.78 0.93
CA ASN A 69 -1.08 -14.89 1.68
C ASN A 69 -1.00 -13.53 0.99
N GLY A 70 -1.12 -12.46 1.76
CA GLY A 70 -1.01 -11.11 1.22
C GLY A 70 -1.50 -10.05 2.18
N VAL A 71 -1.81 -8.89 1.64
CA VAL A 71 -2.34 -7.75 2.39
C VAL A 71 -3.37 -7.01 1.54
N GLU A 72 -4.48 -6.64 2.16
CA GLU A 72 -5.47 -5.76 1.55
C GLU A 72 -5.53 -4.43 2.29
N TRP A 73 -5.98 -3.41 1.61
CA TRP A 73 -6.13 -2.06 2.18
C TRP A 73 -7.13 -1.26 1.37
N ILE A 74 -7.48 -0.10 1.89
CA ILE A 74 -8.26 0.90 1.15
C ILE A 74 -7.33 2.05 0.76
N LEU A 75 -7.28 2.37 -0.52
CA LEU A 75 -6.64 3.57 -1.02
C LEU A 75 -7.69 4.66 -1.19
N HIS A 76 -7.41 5.83 -0.64
CA HIS A 76 -8.26 7.00 -0.78
C HIS A 76 -7.55 8.05 -1.62
N VAL A 77 -8.16 8.43 -2.73
CA VAL A 77 -7.70 9.53 -3.60
C VAL A 77 -8.86 10.53 -3.68
N ASP A 78 -8.81 11.53 -2.82
CA ASP A 78 -9.89 12.52 -2.70
C ASP A 78 -9.75 13.59 -3.78
N PHE A 79 -10.16 13.19 -4.99
CA PHE A 79 -10.09 14.05 -6.17
C PHE A 79 -11.18 13.62 -7.17
N SER A 80 -11.55 14.53 -8.05
CA SER A 80 -12.64 14.29 -9.01
C SER A 80 -12.18 13.64 -10.31
N SER A 81 -10.89 13.58 -10.56
CA SER A 81 -10.33 12.95 -11.75
C SER A 81 -9.19 12.01 -11.39
N ASP A 82 -8.80 11.16 -12.35
CA ASP A 82 -7.77 10.17 -12.14
C ASP A 82 -6.40 10.79 -11.89
N LEU A 83 -5.71 10.28 -10.89
CA LEU A 83 -4.35 10.66 -10.56
C LEU A 83 -3.45 9.43 -10.61
N ASN A 84 -2.17 9.65 -10.85
CA ASN A 84 -1.15 8.61 -10.77
C ASN A 84 -0.64 8.51 -9.33
N ILE A 85 -0.81 7.35 -8.72
CA ILE A 85 -0.46 7.09 -7.32
C ILE A 85 0.61 6.03 -7.25
N LEU A 86 1.66 6.29 -6.50
CA LEU A 86 2.69 5.31 -6.16
C LEU A 86 2.41 4.75 -4.78
N ILE A 87 2.39 3.42 -4.69
CA ILE A 87 2.08 2.70 -3.47
C ILE A 87 3.29 1.85 -3.12
N ASP A 88 3.84 2.07 -1.92
CA ASP A 88 4.91 1.26 -1.35
C ASP A 88 4.36 0.41 -0.21
N ILE A 89 4.54 -0.90 -0.33
CA ILE A 89 4.09 -1.89 0.66
C ILE A 89 5.35 -2.47 1.29
N THR A 90 5.58 -2.17 2.57
CA THR A 90 6.78 -2.60 3.28
C THR A 90 6.42 -3.64 4.33
N LEU A 91 6.99 -4.83 4.16
CA LEU A 91 6.90 -5.92 5.13
C LEU A 91 8.02 -5.76 6.14
N LEU A 92 7.65 -5.56 7.41
CA LEU A 92 8.59 -5.53 8.52
C LEU A 92 8.81 -6.94 9.05
N ASP A 93 10.04 -7.28 9.33
CA ASP A 93 10.44 -8.59 9.86
C ASP A 93 10.96 -8.51 11.30
N SER A 94 10.71 -7.41 11.96
CA SER A 94 11.06 -7.22 13.37
C SER A 94 10.17 -8.05 14.28
N PRO A 95 10.66 -8.50 15.44
CA PRO A 95 9.82 -9.21 16.40
C PRO A 95 8.60 -8.38 16.82
N VAL A 96 7.46 -9.06 16.98
CA VAL A 96 6.22 -8.46 17.49
C VAL A 96 6.06 -8.88 18.94
N VAL A 97 5.92 -7.88 19.81
CA VAL A 97 5.69 -8.10 21.24
C VAL A 97 4.29 -7.58 21.57
N PHE A 98 3.45 -8.49 22.07
CA PHE A 98 2.12 -8.10 22.56
C PHE A 98 2.25 -7.70 24.04
N ASP A 99 2.24 -6.40 24.26
CA ASP A 99 2.42 -5.79 25.57
C ASP A 99 1.11 -5.14 26.03
N GLN A 100 0.56 -5.66 27.13
CA GLN A 100 -0.66 -5.12 27.70
C GLN A 100 -0.64 -5.11 29.21
#